data_c839cc61a22881edf8bc071bed72692d
#
_entry.id   c839cc61a22881edf8bc071bed72692d
#
_cell.length_a   1.000
_cell.length_b   1.000
_cell.length_c   1.000
_cell.angle_alpha   90.00
_cell.angle_beta   90.00
_cell.angle_gamma   90.00
#
_symmetry.space_group_name_H-M   'P 1'
#
loop_
_entity.id
_entity.type
_entity.pdbx_description
1 polymer ?
#
loop_
_entity_poly.entity_id
_entity_poly.type
_entity_poly.pdbx_seq_one_letter_code
_entity_poly.pdbx_strand_id
1 'polypeptide(L)'
;SKLGRGESPADPAGPNESDPIVLLDPNSERTQDEIDEDIRKRLSTIPGVQIVLSQPIAERVDEMVTGVRSQLAVKIFGDDLLQLRQVSEQVARLLRSVPGSRDIRIERLSGQQALTIDIDRKAIARYGINVSAVHDLIETAIGGKEVGSIFEGERRFAIAVRFPEKSRDSMDAIRNMLLRTPDGQMVPLSALASIELRDGPAQISRESAKRRVVVGANVEGRDLGGFVREVEQRMAQDIQLPEGFEVKFGGQFENMQRAMSTLSVIVPITIAAIFFLLFLLFNSLKLASLIILVLPFASVGGVIGLAVTREYLSVPASVGFIALWGIAVLNGVVLVSCIRRLREEGMNVMAAVREGCIQRFRPVMMTATVALLGLVPFLFASGPGSEVQKPLAIVVIGGLISSTLLTLVVLPALYRWFDDSPKEG
;
A
#
# COMPACT_ATOMS: atom_id res chain seq x y z
N SER A 1 10.15 -19.16 10.88
CA SER A 1 9.98 -18.87 9.44
C SER A 1 8.84 -19.69 8.89
N LYS A 2 8.07 -19.09 8.00
CA LYS A 2 7.03 -19.75 7.23
C LYS A 2 7.64 -20.13 5.87
N LEU A 3 7.47 -21.35 5.44
CA LEU A 3 8.02 -21.86 4.19
C LEU A 3 6.86 -22.35 3.31
N GLY A 4 6.80 -21.84 2.08
CA GLY A 4 5.85 -22.29 1.08
C GLY A 4 4.41 -21.84 1.33
N ARG A 5 3.50 -22.44 0.56
CA ARG A 5 2.07 -22.11 0.59
C ARG A 5 1.39 -22.72 1.83
N GLY A 6 0.69 -21.88 2.59
CA GLY A 6 -0.20 -22.34 3.65
C GLY A 6 -1.43 -23.05 3.07
N GLU A 7 -2.07 -23.91 3.88
CA GLU A 7 -3.34 -24.56 3.50
C GLU A 7 -4.51 -23.56 3.42
N SER A 8 -4.33 -22.34 3.94
CA SER A 8 -5.35 -21.30 3.94
C SER A 8 -5.39 -20.55 2.61
N PRO A 9 -6.58 -20.41 1.99
CA PRO A 9 -6.75 -19.59 0.79
C PRO A 9 -6.41 -18.10 1.00
N ALA A 10 -6.37 -17.65 2.25
CA ALA A 10 -6.03 -16.27 2.63
C ALA A 10 -4.54 -15.98 2.58
N ASP A 11 -3.69 -16.98 2.35
CA ASP A 11 -2.26 -16.80 2.21
C ASP A 11 -1.85 -16.89 0.74
N PRO A 12 -1.51 -15.77 0.09
CA PRO A 12 -1.14 -15.74 -1.31
C PRO A 12 0.30 -16.19 -1.58
N ALA A 13 1.05 -16.60 -0.54
CA ALA A 13 2.46 -17.00 -0.70
C ALA A 13 2.62 -18.18 -1.66
N GLY A 14 3.59 -18.08 -2.55
CA GLY A 14 3.96 -19.15 -3.47
C GLY A 14 4.74 -20.27 -2.77
N PRO A 15 4.82 -21.48 -3.36
CA PRO A 15 5.57 -22.59 -2.78
C PRO A 15 7.08 -22.32 -2.68
N ASN A 16 7.57 -21.33 -3.37
CA ASN A 16 8.97 -20.88 -3.43
C ASN A 16 9.25 -19.65 -2.56
N GLU A 17 8.28 -19.19 -1.77
CA GLU A 17 8.41 -18.04 -0.88
C GLU A 17 8.65 -18.48 0.57
N SER A 18 9.41 -17.68 1.30
CA SER A 18 9.69 -17.89 2.72
C SER A 18 9.61 -16.54 3.45
N ASP A 19 8.85 -16.51 4.53
CA ASP A 19 8.66 -15.32 5.37
C ASP A 19 9.36 -15.54 6.74
N PRO A 20 10.67 -15.33 6.85
CA PRO A 20 11.36 -15.36 8.13
C PRO A 20 11.09 -14.07 8.91
N ILE A 21 10.65 -14.18 10.15
CA ILE A 21 10.51 -13.05 11.06
C ILE A 21 11.83 -12.88 11.81
N VAL A 22 12.43 -11.69 11.70
CA VAL A 22 13.63 -11.30 12.44
C VAL A 22 13.20 -10.42 13.60
N LEU A 23 13.51 -10.82 14.81
CA LEU A 23 13.29 -10.03 16.01
C LEU A 23 14.56 -9.21 16.27
N LEU A 24 14.40 -7.89 16.34
CA LEU A 24 15.49 -6.99 16.65
C LEU A 24 15.70 -6.92 18.18
N ASP A 25 16.94 -6.82 18.61
CA ASP A 25 17.25 -6.57 20.02
C ASP A 25 16.85 -5.12 20.35
N PRO A 26 15.94 -4.91 21.32
CA PRO A 26 15.50 -3.58 21.72
C PRO A 26 16.64 -2.72 22.30
N ASN A 27 17.73 -3.34 22.75
CA ASN A 27 18.91 -2.64 23.28
C ASN A 27 19.99 -2.36 22.22
N SER A 28 19.71 -2.63 20.94
CA SER A 28 20.66 -2.33 19.86
C SER A 28 20.85 -0.84 19.72
N GLU A 29 22.11 -0.39 19.64
CA GLU A 29 22.46 1.00 19.35
C GLU A 29 22.28 1.38 17.87
N ARG A 30 22.06 0.37 17.00
CA ARG A 30 21.88 0.54 15.55
C ARG A 30 20.44 0.91 15.24
N THR A 31 20.26 1.80 14.27
CA THR A 31 18.94 2.14 13.72
C THR A 31 18.40 0.98 12.90
N GLN A 32 17.07 0.93 12.74
CA GLN A 32 16.42 -0.08 11.89
C GLN A 32 16.95 -0.03 10.46
N ASP A 33 17.12 1.16 9.88
CA ASP A 33 17.62 1.35 8.51
C ASP A 33 19.04 0.77 8.33
N GLU A 34 19.92 0.96 9.30
CA GLU A 34 21.27 0.37 9.28
C GLU A 34 21.26 -1.16 9.35
N ILE A 35 20.32 -1.73 10.12
CA ILE A 35 20.17 -3.18 10.23
C ILE A 35 19.59 -3.73 8.92
N ASP A 36 18.59 -3.08 8.36
CA ASP A 36 17.94 -3.48 7.10
C ASP A 36 18.94 -3.45 5.94
N GLU A 37 19.81 -2.44 5.87
CA GLU A 37 20.86 -2.37 4.84
C GLU A 37 21.91 -3.47 5.00
N ASP A 38 22.33 -3.78 6.24
CA ASP A 38 23.26 -4.88 6.52
C ASP A 38 22.67 -6.24 6.17
N ILE A 39 21.39 -6.47 6.48
CA ILE A 39 20.67 -7.69 6.11
C ILE A 39 20.60 -7.82 4.57
N ARG A 40 20.22 -6.78 3.85
CA ARG A 40 20.20 -6.76 2.38
C ARG A 40 21.56 -7.09 1.80
N LYS A 41 22.62 -6.44 2.30
CA LYS A 41 23.97 -6.66 1.83
C LYS A 41 24.44 -8.10 2.02
N ARG A 42 24.16 -8.69 3.18
CA ARG A 42 24.55 -10.09 3.47
C ARG A 42 23.73 -11.09 2.63
N LEU A 43 22.43 -10.89 2.53
CA LEU A 43 21.58 -11.82 1.80
C LEU A 43 21.71 -11.66 0.28
N SER A 44 22.11 -10.50 -0.24
CA SER A 44 22.36 -10.30 -1.69
C SER A 44 23.52 -11.14 -2.23
N THR A 45 24.34 -11.70 -1.36
CA THR A 45 25.41 -12.65 -1.74
C THR A 45 24.87 -14.03 -2.11
N ILE A 46 23.61 -14.35 -1.77
CA ILE A 46 23.00 -15.65 -2.06
C ILE A 46 22.40 -15.61 -3.46
N PRO A 47 22.94 -16.38 -4.42
CA PRO A 47 22.44 -16.35 -5.80
C PRO A 47 21.04 -16.93 -5.90
N GLY A 48 20.18 -16.29 -6.73
CA GLY A 48 18.83 -16.77 -7.01
C GLY A 48 17.77 -16.42 -5.96
N VAL A 49 18.13 -15.75 -4.87
CA VAL A 49 17.20 -15.28 -3.84
C VAL A 49 16.85 -13.82 -4.08
N GLN A 50 15.57 -13.52 -4.09
CA GLN A 50 15.04 -12.14 -4.07
C GLN A 50 14.61 -11.81 -2.65
N ILE A 51 15.05 -10.67 -2.14
CA ILE A 51 14.81 -10.26 -0.75
C ILE A 51 13.95 -9.04 -0.75
N VAL A 52 12.93 -9.07 0.10
CA VAL A 52 12.08 -7.92 0.43
C VAL A 52 12.05 -7.81 1.95
N LEU A 53 12.37 -6.64 2.48
CA LEU A 53 12.24 -6.36 3.90
C LEU A 53 10.95 -5.58 4.12
N SER A 54 10.13 -6.05 5.03
CA SER A 54 8.83 -5.47 5.35
C SER A 54 8.54 -5.59 6.85
N GLN A 55 7.57 -4.82 7.31
CA GLN A 55 7.05 -4.97 8.66
C GLN A 55 5.85 -5.92 8.63
N PRO A 56 5.75 -6.92 9.54
CA PRO A 56 4.71 -7.95 9.48
C PRO A 56 3.27 -7.39 9.48
N ILE A 57 3.00 -6.31 10.24
CA ILE A 57 1.68 -5.69 10.30
C ILE A 57 1.38 -4.93 9.00
N ALA A 58 2.32 -4.13 8.50
CA ALA A 58 2.16 -3.38 7.27
C ALA A 58 1.94 -4.32 6.08
N GLU A 59 2.73 -5.40 6.01
CA GLU A 59 2.60 -6.43 4.99
C GLU A 59 1.21 -7.08 4.98
N ARG A 60 0.70 -7.45 6.16
CA ARG A 60 -0.66 -8.04 6.27
C ARG A 60 -1.76 -7.07 5.86
N VAL A 61 -1.63 -5.80 6.21
CA VAL A 61 -2.58 -4.76 5.80
C VAL A 61 -2.54 -4.57 4.28
N ASP A 62 -1.35 -4.50 3.70
CA ASP A 62 -1.19 -4.34 2.25
C ASP A 62 -1.74 -5.56 1.49
N GLU A 63 -1.49 -6.78 1.96
CA GLU A 63 -2.06 -8.00 1.40
C GLU A 63 -3.60 -7.98 1.41
N MET A 64 -4.21 -7.63 2.54
CA MET A 64 -5.68 -7.61 2.67
C MET A 64 -6.34 -6.50 1.85
N VAL A 65 -5.69 -5.34 1.73
CA VAL A 65 -6.29 -4.17 1.08
C VAL A 65 -6.00 -4.10 -0.41
N THR A 66 -4.77 -4.41 -0.81
CA THR A 66 -4.32 -4.28 -2.22
C THR A 66 -4.07 -5.63 -2.89
N GLY A 67 -3.97 -6.71 -2.13
CA GLY A 67 -3.59 -8.03 -2.61
C GLY A 67 -2.14 -8.14 -3.09
N VAL A 68 -1.29 -7.14 -2.77
CA VAL A 68 0.09 -7.07 -3.23
C VAL A 68 0.98 -6.45 -2.15
N ARG A 69 2.15 -7.06 -1.91
CA ARG A 69 3.14 -6.65 -0.91
C ARG A 69 4.14 -5.64 -1.49
N SER A 70 3.73 -4.44 -1.89
CA SER A 70 4.66 -3.40 -2.40
C SER A 70 4.01 -2.02 -2.41
N GLN A 71 4.83 -0.98 -2.32
CA GLN A 71 4.36 0.41 -2.40
C GLN A 71 3.79 0.73 -3.79
N LEU A 72 4.49 0.28 -4.84
CA LEU A 72 3.98 0.29 -6.20
C LEU A 72 3.82 -1.15 -6.71
N ALA A 73 2.68 -1.47 -7.27
CA ALA A 73 2.39 -2.70 -7.98
C ALA A 73 1.97 -2.38 -9.42
N VAL A 74 2.79 -2.73 -10.38
CA VAL A 74 2.41 -2.67 -11.80
C VAL A 74 1.75 -3.99 -12.15
N LYS A 75 0.43 -4.00 -12.27
CA LYS A 75 -0.40 -5.15 -12.61
C LYS A 75 -0.55 -5.22 -14.13
N ILE A 76 -0.05 -6.25 -14.76
CA ILE A 76 -0.11 -6.47 -16.20
C ILE A 76 -1.09 -7.59 -16.46
N PHE A 77 -2.12 -7.31 -17.26
CA PHE A 77 -3.17 -8.27 -17.61
C PHE A 77 -2.96 -8.73 -19.05
N GLY A 78 -3.18 -10.02 -19.30
CA GLY A 78 -3.08 -10.62 -20.64
C GLY A 78 -3.33 -12.12 -20.59
N ASP A 79 -3.65 -12.73 -21.74
CA ASP A 79 -4.02 -14.14 -21.79
C ASP A 79 -2.84 -15.08 -22.01
N ASP A 80 -1.76 -14.60 -22.65
CA ASP A 80 -0.56 -15.38 -22.95
C ASP A 80 0.50 -15.24 -21.85
N LEU A 81 0.87 -16.34 -21.20
CA LEU A 81 1.82 -16.35 -20.10
C LEU A 81 3.27 -16.02 -20.53
N LEU A 82 3.65 -16.38 -21.76
CA LEU A 82 4.99 -16.08 -22.27
C LEU A 82 5.11 -14.58 -22.55
N GLN A 83 4.12 -13.97 -23.17
CA GLN A 83 4.07 -12.54 -23.41
C GLN A 83 3.97 -11.75 -22.08
N LEU A 84 3.16 -12.23 -21.12
CA LEU A 84 3.10 -11.64 -19.77
C LEU A 84 4.47 -11.62 -19.11
N ARG A 85 5.23 -12.71 -19.22
CA ARG A 85 6.60 -12.78 -18.72
C ARG A 85 7.50 -11.74 -19.40
N GLN A 86 7.50 -11.68 -20.74
CA GLN A 86 8.34 -10.76 -21.50
C GLN A 86 8.05 -9.29 -21.14
N VAL A 87 6.77 -8.91 -21.07
CA VAL A 87 6.35 -7.57 -20.69
C VAL A 87 6.73 -7.27 -19.23
N SER A 88 6.54 -8.22 -18.32
CA SER A 88 6.94 -8.03 -16.92
C SER A 88 8.44 -7.82 -16.73
N GLU A 89 9.28 -8.52 -17.52
CA GLU A 89 10.72 -8.32 -17.52
C GLU A 89 11.12 -6.94 -18.10
N GLN A 90 10.39 -6.45 -19.13
CA GLN A 90 10.59 -5.08 -19.64
C GLN A 90 10.23 -4.03 -18.59
N VAL A 91 9.08 -4.17 -17.94
CA VAL A 91 8.65 -3.28 -16.86
C VAL A 91 9.65 -3.29 -15.70
N ALA A 92 10.15 -4.45 -15.30
CA ALA A 92 11.14 -4.53 -14.24
C ALA A 92 12.48 -3.88 -14.61
N ARG A 93 12.92 -3.98 -15.88
CA ARG A 93 14.11 -3.25 -16.35
C ARG A 93 13.89 -1.75 -16.32
N LEU A 94 12.74 -1.29 -16.78
CA LEU A 94 12.34 0.13 -16.70
C LEU A 94 12.37 0.62 -15.25
N LEU A 95 11.71 -0.09 -14.34
CA LEU A 95 11.69 0.28 -12.92
C LEU A 95 13.09 0.38 -12.32
N ARG A 96 14.02 -0.54 -12.67
CA ARG A 96 15.41 -0.47 -12.21
C ARG A 96 16.15 0.78 -12.70
N SER A 97 15.75 1.36 -13.83
CA SER A 97 16.35 2.58 -14.38
C SER A 97 15.80 3.86 -13.74
N VAL A 98 14.67 3.78 -13.00
CA VAL A 98 14.06 4.96 -12.36
C VAL A 98 14.72 5.20 -11.01
N PRO A 99 15.30 6.39 -10.76
CA PRO A 99 15.91 6.71 -9.48
C PRO A 99 14.91 6.60 -8.32
N GLY A 100 15.36 6.04 -7.20
CA GLY A 100 14.52 5.81 -6.02
C GLY A 100 13.78 4.48 -6.02
N SER A 101 13.91 3.67 -7.07
CA SER A 101 13.33 2.33 -7.11
C SER A 101 14.14 1.34 -6.26
N ARG A 102 13.46 0.57 -5.42
CA ARG A 102 14.02 -0.46 -4.54
C ARG A 102 13.18 -1.73 -4.57
N ASP A 103 13.79 -2.84 -4.17
CA ASP A 103 13.15 -4.14 -3.95
C ASP A 103 12.23 -4.58 -5.12
N ILE A 104 12.72 -4.39 -6.36
CA ILE A 104 11.94 -4.72 -7.55
C ILE A 104 11.80 -6.23 -7.66
N ARG A 105 10.56 -6.70 -7.68
CA ARG A 105 10.23 -8.11 -7.83
C ARG A 105 9.19 -8.34 -8.93
N ILE A 106 9.37 -9.43 -9.65
CA ILE A 106 8.40 -9.94 -10.60
C ILE A 106 7.72 -11.15 -9.98
N GLU A 107 6.40 -11.21 -10.02
CA GLU A 107 5.65 -12.42 -9.69
C GLU A 107 6.10 -13.56 -10.63
N ARG A 108 6.52 -14.70 -10.06
CA ARG A 108 7.12 -15.77 -10.84
C ARG A 108 6.07 -16.53 -11.65
N LEU A 109 6.15 -16.39 -12.97
CA LEU A 109 5.33 -17.14 -13.92
C LEU A 109 6.00 -18.44 -14.42
N SER A 110 7.25 -18.70 -14.07
CA SER A 110 8.02 -19.87 -14.51
C SER A 110 9.08 -20.23 -13.49
N GLY A 111 9.74 -21.35 -13.68
CA GLY A 111 10.86 -21.82 -12.84
C GLY A 111 10.48 -22.90 -11.85
N GLN A 112 9.25 -23.38 -11.86
CA GLN A 112 8.88 -24.60 -11.15
C GLN A 112 8.81 -25.75 -12.14
N GLN A 113 9.64 -26.77 -11.92
CA GLN A 113 9.55 -28.00 -12.69
C GLN A 113 8.30 -28.76 -12.28
N ALA A 114 7.43 -29.02 -13.25
CA ALA A 114 6.24 -29.83 -13.08
C ALA A 114 6.36 -31.13 -13.87
N LEU A 115 6.04 -32.23 -13.21
CA LEU A 115 5.90 -33.52 -13.90
C LEU A 115 4.59 -33.49 -14.71
N THR A 116 4.70 -33.48 -16.02
CA THR A 116 3.59 -33.54 -16.93
C THR A 116 3.43 -34.92 -17.49
N ILE A 117 2.23 -35.49 -17.34
CA ILE A 117 1.87 -36.83 -17.85
C ILE A 117 0.76 -36.61 -18.88
N ASP A 118 1.12 -36.65 -20.16
CA ASP A 118 0.19 -36.47 -21.29
C ASP A 118 -0.26 -37.86 -21.77
N ILE A 119 -1.53 -38.19 -21.56
CA ILE A 119 -2.09 -39.51 -21.91
C ILE A 119 -2.30 -39.62 -23.43
N ASP A 120 -1.69 -40.62 -24.06
CA ASP A 120 -1.94 -40.94 -25.45
C ASP A 120 -3.25 -41.72 -25.60
N ARG A 121 -4.28 -41.00 -26.00
CA ARG A 121 -5.64 -41.58 -26.20
C ARG A 121 -5.69 -42.69 -27.23
N LYS A 122 -4.82 -42.67 -28.23
CA LYS A 122 -4.72 -43.72 -29.22
C LYS A 122 -4.08 -45.01 -28.65
N ALA A 123 -3.03 -44.80 -27.82
CA ALA A 123 -2.40 -45.92 -27.14
C ALA A 123 -3.34 -46.61 -26.14
N ILE A 124 -4.01 -45.85 -25.26
CA ILE A 124 -4.95 -46.44 -24.28
C ILE A 124 -6.09 -47.16 -24.95
N ALA A 125 -6.63 -46.64 -26.09
CA ALA A 125 -7.68 -47.29 -26.84
C ALA A 125 -7.29 -48.66 -27.40
N ARG A 126 -6.03 -48.82 -27.84
CA ARG A 126 -5.48 -50.13 -28.30
C ARG A 126 -5.46 -51.21 -27.21
N TYR A 127 -5.29 -50.78 -25.96
CA TYR A 127 -5.27 -51.67 -24.78
C TYR A 127 -6.66 -51.78 -24.11
N GLY A 128 -7.70 -51.14 -24.65
CA GLY A 128 -9.05 -51.15 -24.08
C GLY A 128 -9.12 -50.46 -22.70
N ILE A 129 -8.18 -49.57 -22.40
CA ILE A 129 -8.04 -48.89 -21.10
C ILE A 129 -8.84 -47.55 -21.12
N ASN A 130 -9.57 -47.29 -20.05
CA ASN A 130 -10.21 -45.99 -19.85
C ASN A 130 -9.24 -44.93 -19.36
N VAL A 131 -9.41 -43.68 -19.78
CA VAL A 131 -8.66 -42.53 -19.28
C VAL A 131 -8.70 -42.45 -17.75
N SER A 132 -9.91 -42.70 -17.16
CA SER A 132 -10.09 -42.69 -15.70
C SER A 132 -9.19 -43.70 -14.98
N ALA A 133 -8.95 -44.87 -15.55
CA ALA A 133 -8.06 -45.88 -14.94
C ALA A 133 -6.60 -45.42 -14.89
N VAL A 134 -6.17 -44.67 -15.92
CA VAL A 134 -4.82 -44.05 -15.90
C VAL A 134 -4.76 -42.94 -14.86
N HIS A 135 -5.80 -42.08 -14.76
CA HIS A 135 -5.87 -41.06 -13.72
C HIS A 135 -5.89 -41.65 -12.32
N ASP A 136 -6.68 -42.70 -12.08
CA ASP A 136 -6.76 -43.37 -10.79
C ASP A 136 -5.39 -43.95 -10.37
N LEU A 137 -4.64 -44.54 -11.34
CA LEU A 137 -3.27 -45.00 -11.08
C LEU A 137 -2.36 -43.86 -10.67
N ILE A 138 -2.36 -42.75 -11.43
CA ILE A 138 -1.49 -41.59 -11.18
C ILE A 138 -1.83 -40.97 -9.81
N GLU A 139 -3.13 -40.75 -9.54
CA GLU A 139 -3.62 -40.19 -8.28
C GLU A 139 -3.19 -41.08 -7.10
N THR A 140 -3.48 -42.38 -7.19
CA THR A 140 -3.18 -43.32 -6.11
C THR A 140 -1.69 -43.51 -5.92
N ALA A 141 -0.96 -43.69 -7.02
CA ALA A 141 0.47 -44.04 -6.93
C ALA A 141 1.33 -42.85 -6.50
N ILE A 142 1.07 -41.65 -7.07
CA ILE A 142 1.92 -40.47 -6.86
C ILE A 142 1.36 -39.57 -5.76
N GLY A 143 0.12 -39.15 -5.90
CA GLY A 143 -0.56 -38.21 -4.99
C GLY A 143 -0.94 -38.86 -3.64
N GLY A 144 -1.51 -40.04 -3.71
CA GLY A 144 -2.21 -40.70 -2.63
C GLY A 144 -3.72 -40.42 -2.71
N LYS A 145 -4.49 -41.52 -2.78
CA LYS A 145 -5.98 -41.44 -2.86
C LYS A 145 -6.59 -41.67 -1.50
N GLU A 146 -7.48 -40.79 -1.07
CA GLU A 146 -8.28 -41.00 0.12
C GLU A 146 -9.32 -42.08 -0.15
N VAL A 147 -9.25 -43.20 0.58
CA VAL A 147 -10.15 -44.34 0.42
C VAL A 147 -11.14 -44.48 1.55
N GLY A 148 -11.01 -43.69 2.60
CA GLY A 148 -11.90 -43.69 3.75
C GLY A 148 -11.43 -42.76 4.86
N SER A 149 -12.15 -42.76 5.97
CA SER A 149 -11.75 -41.99 7.16
C SER A 149 -12.05 -42.77 8.44
N ILE A 150 -11.20 -42.55 9.45
CA ILE A 150 -11.38 -43.05 10.80
C ILE A 150 -11.75 -41.87 11.72
N PHE A 151 -12.69 -42.10 12.61
CA PHE A 151 -13.06 -41.15 13.64
C PHE A 151 -12.47 -41.59 14.99
N GLU A 152 -11.71 -40.69 15.62
CA GLU A 152 -11.21 -40.86 16.98
C GLU A 152 -11.83 -39.75 17.85
N GLY A 153 -12.94 -40.04 18.51
CA GLY A 153 -13.75 -39.02 19.15
C GLY A 153 -14.32 -38.02 18.17
N GLU A 154 -14.01 -36.76 18.32
CA GLU A 154 -14.43 -35.68 17.38
C GLU A 154 -13.44 -35.46 16.21
N ARG A 155 -12.32 -36.13 16.21
CA ARG A 155 -11.30 -35.97 15.16
C ARG A 155 -11.50 -36.96 14.02
N ARG A 156 -11.46 -36.45 12.79
CA ARG A 156 -11.51 -37.26 11.58
C ARG A 156 -10.12 -37.35 10.95
N PHE A 157 -9.66 -38.59 10.69
CA PHE A 157 -8.39 -38.87 10.00
C PHE A 157 -8.67 -39.56 8.68
N ALA A 158 -8.08 -39.05 7.59
CA ALA A 158 -8.20 -39.68 6.27
C ALA A 158 -7.30 -40.91 6.17
N ILE A 159 -7.83 -42.00 5.56
CA ILE A 159 -7.06 -43.15 5.18
C ILE A 159 -6.63 -42.97 3.73
N ALA A 160 -5.35 -42.75 3.49
CA ALA A 160 -4.80 -42.56 2.16
C ALA A 160 -4.01 -43.82 1.72
N VAL A 161 -4.24 -44.25 0.48
CA VAL A 161 -3.45 -45.31 -0.18
C VAL A 161 -2.49 -44.68 -1.15
N ARG A 162 -1.20 -45.03 -1.05
CA ARG A 162 -0.14 -44.46 -1.85
C ARG A 162 0.96 -45.53 -2.12
N PHE A 163 1.63 -45.45 -3.26
CA PHE A 163 2.76 -46.34 -3.53
C PHE A 163 3.96 -46.00 -2.65
N PRO A 164 4.81 -46.99 -2.32
CA PRO A 164 6.03 -46.75 -1.58
C PRO A 164 6.91 -45.69 -2.27
N GLU A 165 7.70 -44.95 -1.51
CA GLU A 165 8.53 -43.86 -2.02
C GLU A 165 9.44 -44.30 -3.15
N LYS A 166 10.12 -45.43 -3.00
CA LYS A 166 11.01 -46.04 -4.02
C LYS A 166 10.34 -46.30 -5.38
N SER A 167 9.01 -46.39 -5.41
CA SER A 167 8.25 -46.61 -6.65
C SER A 167 7.78 -45.33 -7.33
N ARG A 168 8.06 -44.15 -6.75
CA ARG A 168 7.60 -42.83 -7.23
C ARG A 168 8.63 -41.71 -7.09
N ASP A 169 9.85 -42.01 -6.66
CA ASP A 169 10.94 -41.04 -6.41
C ASP A 169 11.70 -40.61 -7.66
N SER A 170 11.56 -41.36 -8.76
CA SER A 170 12.26 -41.08 -10.00
C SER A 170 11.33 -41.14 -11.23
N MET A 171 11.74 -40.46 -12.30
CA MET A 171 11.04 -40.49 -13.58
C MET A 171 10.91 -41.93 -14.12
N ASP A 172 11.98 -42.74 -13.97
CA ASP A 172 11.97 -44.11 -14.48
C ASP A 172 11.08 -45.02 -13.64
N ALA A 173 10.99 -44.80 -12.32
CA ALA A 173 10.02 -45.51 -11.48
C ALA A 173 8.58 -45.20 -11.92
N ILE A 174 8.29 -43.92 -12.21
CA ILE A 174 6.96 -43.51 -12.67
C ILE A 174 6.65 -44.06 -14.07
N ARG A 175 7.60 -44.03 -15.01
CA ARG A 175 7.45 -44.60 -16.36
C ARG A 175 7.14 -46.07 -16.35
N ASN A 176 7.70 -46.79 -15.39
CA ASN A 176 7.58 -48.25 -15.25
C ASN A 176 6.41 -48.69 -14.36
N MET A 177 5.56 -47.77 -13.86
CA MET A 177 4.33 -48.11 -13.16
C MET A 177 3.41 -48.94 -14.05
N LEU A 178 2.93 -50.07 -13.53
CA LEU A 178 2.11 -50.98 -14.29
C LEU A 178 0.63 -50.76 -14.08
N LEU A 179 -0.12 -50.65 -15.17
CA LEU A 179 -1.57 -50.66 -15.20
C LEU A 179 -2.09 -51.95 -15.76
N ARG A 180 -3.10 -52.56 -15.10
CA ARG A 180 -3.74 -53.79 -15.56
C ARG A 180 -4.81 -53.47 -16.61
N THR A 181 -4.73 -54.08 -17.80
CA THR A 181 -5.76 -54.00 -18.83
C THR A 181 -6.99 -54.82 -18.45
N PRO A 182 -8.14 -54.65 -19.10
CA PRO A 182 -9.31 -55.50 -18.91
C PRO A 182 -9.04 -56.96 -19.21
N ASP A 183 -8.12 -57.25 -20.15
CA ASP A 183 -7.71 -58.61 -20.52
C ASP A 183 -6.68 -59.20 -19.55
N GLY A 184 -6.30 -58.49 -18.50
CA GLY A 184 -5.38 -58.97 -17.47
C GLY A 184 -3.91 -58.74 -17.74
N GLN A 185 -3.51 -58.14 -18.86
CA GLN A 185 -2.10 -57.80 -19.16
C GLN A 185 -1.63 -56.63 -18.31
N MET A 186 -0.35 -56.62 -18.00
CA MET A 186 0.31 -55.47 -17.31
C MET A 186 1.03 -54.59 -18.31
N VAL A 187 0.64 -53.34 -18.43
CA VAL A 187 1.20 -52.38 -19.36
C VAL A 187 1.85 -51.23 -18.60
N PRO A 188 3.12 -50.88 -18.92
CA PRO A 188 3.79 -49.76 -18.25
C PRO A 188 3.17 -48.39 -18.65
N LEU A 189 3.17 -47.45 -17.73
CA LEU A 189 2.61 -46.10 -17.93
C LEU A 189 3.26 -45.39 -19.13
N SER A 190 4.57 -45.65 -19.38
CA SER A 190 5.30 -45.12 -20.54
C SER A 190 4.74 -45.54 -21.90
N ALA A 191 3.99 -46.66 -21.98
CA ALA A 191 3.31 -47.09 -23.20
C ALA A 191 1.93 -46.42 -23.39
N LEU A 192 1.43 -45.75 -22.35
CA LEU A 192 0.10 -45.16 -22.30
C LEU A 192 0.12 -43.62 -22.26
N ALA A 193 1.27 -43.03 -21.88
CA ALA A 193 1.43 -41.59 -21.71
C ALA A 193 2.88 -41.14 -21.96
N SER A 194 3.04 -39.91 -22.43
CA SER A 194 4.31 -39.18 -22.43
C SER A 194 4.53 -38.57 -21.05
N ILE A 195 5.72 -38.83 -20.46
CA ILE A 195 6.08 -38.39 -19.12
C ILE A 195 7.32 -37.53 -19.22
N GLU A 196 7.16 -36.23 -18.96
CA GLU A 196 8.21 -35.24 -19.11
C GLU A 196 8.20 -34.24 -17.93
N LEU A 197 9.42 -33.79 -17.58
CA LEU A 197 9.57 -32.62 -16.71
C LEU A 197 9.48 -31.36 -17.59
N ARG A 198 8.45 -30.55 -17.37
CA ARG A 198 8.31 -29.27 -18.06
C ARG A 198 8.44 -28.14 -17.07
N ASP A 199 9.07 -27.07 -17.50
CA ASP A 199 9.08 -25.83 -16.75
C ASP A 199 7.70 -25.18 -16.83
N GLY A 200 7.11 -24.91 -15.69
CA GLY A 200 5.74 -24.39 -15.59
C GLY A 200 5.61 -23.25 -14.58
N PRO A 201 4.47 -22.57 -14.59
CA PRO A 201 4.18 -21.54 -13.58
C PRO A 201 3.90 -22.20 -12.23
N ALA A 202 4.53 -21.67 -11.16
CA ALA A 202 4.21 -22.07 -9.80
C ALA A 202 2.76 -21.68 -9.43
N GLN A 203 2.31 -20.53 -9.95
CA GLN A 203 0.99 -19.99 -9.74
C GLN A 203 0.57 -19.15 -10.93
N ILE A 204 -0.72 -19.17 -11.28
CA ILE A 204 -1.32 -18.28 -12.27
C ILE A 204 -2.32 -17.38 -11.53
N SER A 205 -1.91 -16.14 -11.29
CA SER A 205 -2.74 -15.16 -10.61
C SER A 205 -3.79 -14.58 -11.53
N ARG A 206 -4.99 -14.37 -10.98
CA ARG A 206 -6.11 -13.75 -11.69
C ARG A 206 -6.74 -12.65 -10.86
N GLU A 207 -7.21 -11.61 -11.54
CA GLU A 207 -8.00 -10.54 -10.95
C GLU A 207 -9.16 -10.23 -11.90
N SER A 208 -10.39 -10.25 -11.39
CA SER A 208 -11.60 -10.09 -12.23
C SER A 208 -11.65 -11.07 -13.41
N ALA A 209 -11.33 -12.34 -13.17
CA ALA A 209 -11.22 -13.44 -14.12
C ALA A 209 -10.12 -13.33 -15.18
N LYS A 210 -9.43 -12.18 -15.33
CA LYS A 210 -8.30 -12.00 -16.23
C LYS A 210 -7.01 -12.51 -15.58
N ARG A 211 -6.14 -13.16 -16.36
CA ARG A 211 -4.79 -13.51 -15.90
C ARG A 211 -3.97 -12.24 -15.71
N ARG A 212 -3.16 -12.20 -14.67
CA ARG A 212 -2.26 -11.08 -14.40
C ARG A 212 -0.89 -11.53 -13.92
N VAL A 213 0.07 -10.66 -14.09
CA VAL A 213 1.37 -10.70 -13.40
C VAL A 213 1.60 -9.37 -12.73
N VAL A 214 2.25 -9.39 -11.58
CA VAL A 214 2.59 -8.18 -10.83
C VAL A 214 4.09 -7.96 -10.84
N VAL A 215 4.48 -6.72 -11.15
CA VAL A 215 5.84 -6.22 -10.92
C VAL A 215 5.75 -5.22 -9.77
N GLY A 216 6.25 -5.63 -8.60
CA GLY A 216 6.28 -4.81 -7.39
C GLY A 216 7.57 -3.99 -7.29
N ALA A 217 7.48 -2.79 -6.73
CA ALA A 217 8.63 -1.98 -6.37
C ALA A 217 8.34 -1.17 -5.10
N ASN A 218 9.39 -0.92 -4.31
CA ASN A 218 9.36 0.04 -3.21
C ASN A 218 10.06 1.33 -3.65
N VAL A 219 9.75 2.44 -3.00
CA VAL A 219 10.28 3.76 -3.32
C VAL A 219 11.04 4.31 -2.12
N GLU A 220 12.28 4.75 -2.35
CA GLU A 220 13.14 5.32 -1.33
C GLU A 220 13.70 6.67 -1.78
N GLY A 221 13.73 7.64 -0.87
CA GLY A 221 14.33 8.95 -1.11
C GLY A 221 13.53 9.90 -2.01
N ARG A 222 12.28 9.55 -2.39
CA ARG A 222 11.39 10.42 -3.16
C ARG A 222 9.91 10.13 -2.91
N ASP A 223 9.03 11.04 -3.32
CA ASP A 223 7.58 10.85 -3.18
C ASP A 223 7.03 9.76 -4.11
N LEU A 224 6.12 8.96 -3.59
CA LEU A 224 5.50 7.86 -4.32
C LEU A 224 4.69 8.34 -5.54
N GLY A 225 3.96 9.46 -5.41
CA GLY A 225 3.14 10.00 -6.50
C GLY A 225 3.97 10.50 -7.69
N GLY A 226 5.09 11.21 -7.44
CA GLY A 226 6.02 11.64 -8.48
C GLY A 226 6.75 10.49 -9.14
N PHE A 227 7.13 9.48 -8.34
CA PHE A 227 7.73 8.25 -8.85
C PHE A 227 6.79 7.53 -9.82
N VAL A 228 5.54 7.31 -9.43
CA VAL A 228 4.57 6.61 -10.30
C VAL A 228 4.30 7.38 -11.58
N ARG A 229 4.11 8.71 -11.52
CA ARG A 229 3.95 9.53 -12.74
C ARG A 229 5.12 9.40 -13.70
N GLU A 230 6.36 9.36 -13.19
CA GLU A 230 7.54 9.13 -14.04
C GLU A 230 7.52 7.73 -14.64
N VAL A 231 7.16 6.71 -13.88
CA VAL A 231 7.04 5.33 -14.37
C VAL A 231 5.96 5.25 -15.45
N GLU A 232 4.79 5.86 -15.25
CA GLU A 232 3.70 5.91 -16.25
C GLU A 232 4.18 6.54 -17.56
N GLN A 233 4.86 7.69 -17.49
CA GLN A 233 5.37 8.39 -18.67
C GLN A 233 6.40 7.56 -19.42
N ARG A 234 7.36 6.98 -18.71
CA ARG A 234 8.39 6.13 -19.34
C ARG A 234 7.79 4.84 -19.90
N MET A 235 6.83 4.22 -19.21
CA MET A 235 6.14 3.05 -19.73
C MET A 235 5.40 3.35 -21.04
N ALA A 236 4.71 4.48 -21.13
CA ALA A 236 4.00 4.89 -22.33
C ALA A 236 4.96 5.17 -23.52
N GLN A 237 6.20 5.57 -23.25
CA GLN A 237 7.22 5.86 -24.25
C GLN A 237 8.02 4.62 -24.67
N ASP A 238 8.41 3.78 -23.72
CA ASP A 238 9.43 2.75 -23.93
C ASP A 238 8.86 1.34 -24.08
N ILE A 239 7.60 1.09 -23.65
CA ILE A 239 6.99 -0.24 -23.65
C ILE A 239 5.79 -0.29 -24.60
N GLN A 240 5.90 -1.10 -25.65
CA GLN A 240 4.78 -1.42 -26.53
C GLN A 240 4.05 -2.63 -25.97
N LEU A 241 2.80 -2.41 -25.53
CA LEU A 241 1.95 -3.48 -25.05
C LEU A 241 1.35 -4.26 -26.22
N PRO A 242 1.36 -5.61 -26.20
CA PRO A 242 0.67 -6.41 -27.20
C PRO A 242 -0.85 -6.16 -27.17
N GLU A 243 -1.54 -6.49 -28.27
CA GLU A 243 -3.00 -6.39 -28.32
C GLU A 243 -3.67 -7.22 -27.22
N GLY A 244 -4.67 -6.65 -26.55
CA GLY A 244 -5.38 -7.27 -25.45
C GLY A 244 -4.69 -7.19 -24.09
N PHE A 245 -3.51 -6.56 -24.01
CA PHE A 245 -2.83 -6.31 -22.75
C PHE A 245 -3.28 -5.00 -22.12
N GLU A 246 -3.45 -5.01 -20.80
CA GLU A 246 -3.85 -3.85 -20.00
C GLU A 246 -2.88 -3.73 -18.81
N VAL A 247 -2.52 -2.50 -18.44
CA VAL A 247 -1.68 -2.23 -17.26
C VAL A 247 -2.47 -1.37 -16.28
N LYS A 248 -2.41 -1.75 -14.99
CA LYS A 248 -2.96 -0.97 -13.88
C LYS A 248 -1.90 -0.79 -12.80
N PHE A 249 -1.92 0.38 -12.20
CA PHE A 249 -1.07 0.70 -11.06
C PHE A 249 -1.83 0.47 -9.76
N GLY A 250 -1.25 -0.33 -8.88
CA GLY A 250 -1.82 -0.73 -7.59
C GLY A 250 -0.82 -0.60 -6.45
N GLY A 251 -1.06 -1.33 -5.37
CA GLY A 251 -0.27 -1.26 -4.15
C GLY A 251 -0.69 -0.08 -3.27
N GLN A 252 0.20 0.40 -2.41
CA GLN A 252 -0.06 1.57 -1.55
C GLN A 252 -0.41 2.82 -2.34
N PHE A 253 0.10 2.95 -3.59
CA PHE A 253 -0.25 4.03 -4.50
C PHE A 253 -1.75 4.11 -4.77
N GLU A 254 -2.42 2.99 -4.98
CA GLU A 254 -3.88 2.96 -5.21
C GLU A 254 -4.65 3.50 -4.00
N ASN A 255 -4.23 3.12 -2.78
CA ASN A 255 -4.82 3.62 -1.54
C ASN A 255 -4.58 5.12 -1.36
N MET A 256 -3.37 5.58 -1.66
CA MET A 256 -3.04 7.00 -1.65
C MET A 256 -3.91 7.78 -2.64
N GLN A 257 -4.08 7.28 -3.86
CA GLN A 257 -4.90 7.92 -4.89
C GLN A 257 -6.38 7.98 -4.48
N ARG A 258 -6.93 6.90 -3.92
CA ARG A 258 -8.30 6.88 -3.38
C ARG A 258 -8.47 7.88 -2.25
N ALA A 259 -7.53 7.92 -1.30
CA ALA A 259 -7.56 8.86 -0.19
C ALA A 259 -7.51 10.31 -0.68
N MET A 260 -6.60 10.63 -1.61
CA MET A 260 -6.48 11.97 -2.19
C MET A 260 -7.73 12.37 -3.00
N SER A 261 -8.31 11.45 -3.75
CA SER A 261 -9.58 11.67 -4.46
C SER A 261 -10.72 11.98 -3.48
N THR A 262 -10.83 11.21 -2.40
CA THR A 262 -11.84 11.44 -1.36
C THR A 262 -11.62 12.79 -0.67
N LEU A 263 -10.38 13.12 -0.32
CA LEU A 263 -10.03 14.40 0.29
C LEU A 263 -10.32 15.58 -0.64
N SER A 264 -10.09 15.45 -1.94
CA SER A 264 -10.36 16.50 -2.93
C SER A 264 -11.84 16.91 -3.00
N VAL A 265 -12.75 16.02 -2.61
CA VAL A 265 -14.19 16.28 -2.52
C VAL A 265 -14.57 16.76 -1.12
N ILE A 266 -14.07 16.11 -0.07
CA ILE A 266 -14.45 16.41 1.31
C ILE A 266 -13.94 17.80 1.75
N VAL A 267 -12.71 18.15 1.37
CA VAL A 267 -12.08 19.43 1.80
C VAL A 267 -12.87 20.66 1.35
N PRO A 268 -13.25 20.83 0.06
CA PRO A 268 -14.07 21.95 -0.36
C PRO A 268 -15.43 22.01 0.33
N ILE A 269 -16.08 20.84 0.53
CA ILE A 269 -17.36 20.76 1.24
C ILE A 269 -17.20 21.23 2.69
N THR A 270 -16.14 20.79 3.36
CA THR A 270 -15.86 21.18 4.75
C THR A 270 -15.60 22.69 4.86
N ILE A 271 -14.80 23.25 3.95
CA ILE A 271 -14.53 24.71 3.92
C ILE A 271 -15.83 25.49 3.67
N ALA A 272 -16.68 25.02 2.75
CA ALA A 272 -17.98 25.64 2.49
C ALA A 272 -18.90 25.57 3.71
N ALA A 273 -18.93 24.44 4.42
CA ALA A 273 -19.70 24.28 5.65
C ALA A 273 -19.20 25.21 6.76
N ILE A 274 -17.87 25.30 6.95
CA ILE A 274 -17.25 26.22 7.90
C ILE A 274 -17.61 27.67 7.54
N PHE A 275 -17.50 28.05 6.26
CA PHE A 275 -17.88 29.38 5.79
C PHE A 275 -19.34 29.68 6.10
N PHE A 276 -20.23 28.74 5.83
CA PHE A 276 -21.66 28.88 6.12
C PHE A 276 -21.92 29.05 7.63
N LEU A 277 -21.28 28.27 8.49
CA LEU A 277 -21.38 28.41 9.94
C LEU A 277 -20.84 29.75 10.44
N LEU A 278 -19.73 30.25 9.87
CA LEU A 278 -19.17 31.54 10.17
C LEU A 278 -20.10 32.66 9.73
N PHE A 279 -20.75 32.51 8.57
CA PHE A 279 -21.76 33.43 8.11
C PHE A 279 -22.96 33.50 9.07
N LEU A 280 -23.48 32.37 9.53
CA LEU A 280 -24.55 32.33 10.53
C LEU A 280 -24.13 32.95 11.87
N LEU A 281 -22.89 32.74 12.30
CA LEU A 281 -22.37 33.29 13.56
C LEU A 281 -22.22 34.82 13.51
N PHE A 282 -21.65 35.34 12.43
CA PHE A 282 -21.33 36.75 12.31
C PHE A 282 -22.41 37.57 11.57
N ASN A 283 -23.31 36.90 10.86
CA ASN A 283 -24.28 37.51 9.95
C ASN A 283 -23.64 38.53 8.97
N SER A 284 -22.39 38.24 8.57
CA SER A 284 -21.58 39.07 7.68
C SER A 284 -20.71 38.18 6.80
N LEU A 285 -20.87 38.31 5.47
CA LEU A 285 -20.03 37.64 4.48
C LEU A 285 -18.59 38.13 4.54
N LYS A 286 -18.37 39.41 4.85
CA LYS A 286 -17.03 40.00 4.94
C LYS A 286 -16.23 39.38 6.09
N LEU A 287 -16.81 39.29 7.30
CA LEU A 287 -16.16 38.74 8.46
C LEU A 287 -15.90 37.22 8.30
N ALA A 288 -16.88 36.50 7.72
CA ALA A 288 -16.68 35.08 7.39
C ALA A 288 -15.54 34.88 6.40
N SER A 289 -15.49 35.71 5.34
CA SER A 289 -14.42 35.67 4.34
C SER A 289 -13.05 36.03 4.93
N LEU A 290 -12.99 36.99 5.84
CA LEU A 290 -11.75 37.36 6.54
C LEU A 290 -11.15 36.19 7.32
N ILE A 291 -12.01 35.42 8.01
CA ILE A 291 -11.54 34.27 8.79
C ILE A 291 -11.07 33.12 7.85
N ILE A 292 -11.84 32.84 6.78
CA ILE A 292 -11.43 31.84 5.80
C ILE A 292 -10.12 32.20 5.09
N LEU A 293 -9.86 33.48 4.88
CA LEU A 293 -8.61 33.93 4.28
C LEU A 293 -7.36 33.55 5.10
N VAL A 294 -7.51 33.27 6.39
CA VAL A 294 -6.40 32.79 7.25
C VAL A 294 -5.94 31.38 6.85
N LEU A 295 -6.81 30.54 6.26
CA LEU A 295 -6.49 29.13 5.95
C LEU A 295 -5.36 28.97 4.94
N PRO A 296 -5.36 29.62 3.75
CA PRO A 296 -4.23 29.55 2.82
C PRO A 296 -2.92 29.98 3.46
N PHE A 297 -2.95 31.04 4.26
CA PHE A 297 -1.74 31.55 4.94
C PHE A 297 -1.23 30.58 6.03
N ALA A 298 -2.15 29.94 6.78
CA ALA A 298 -1.78 28.89 7.73
C ALA A 298 -1.08 27.71 7.02
N SER A 299 -1.57 27.37 5.82
CA SER A 299 -1.00 26.31 5.01
C SER A 299 0.46 26.56 4.57
N VAL A 300 0.84 27.84 4.38
CA VAL A 300 2.22 28.20 4.01
C VAL A 300 3.21 27.68 5.06
N GLY A 301 2.93 27.84 6.36
CA GLY A 301 3.80 27.33 7.42
C GLY A 301 3.93 25.80 7.42
N GLY A 302 2.82 25.09 7.13
CA GLY A 302 2.84 23.63 6.98
C GLY A 302 3.71 23.19 5.80
N VAL A 303 3.60 23.87 4.65
CA VAL A 303 4.41 23.59 3.46
C VAL A 303 5.91 23.89 3.73
N ILE A 304 6.22 25.00 4.40
CA ILE A 304 7.60 25.32 4.81
C ILE A 304 8.11 24.24 5.76
N GLY A 305 7.31 23.80 6.72
CA GLY A 305 7.68 22.72 7.64
C GLY A 305 8.07 21.45 6.90
N LEU A 306 7.27 20.99 5.93
CA LEU A 306 7.59 19.84 5.09
C LEU A 306 8.86 20.06 4.27
N ALA A 307 9.04 21.26 3.68
CA ALA A 307 10.22 21.57 2.87
C ALA A 307 11.51 21.56 3.69
N VAL A 308 11.51 22.13 4.91
CA VAL A 308 12.66 22.17 5.81
C VAL A 308 13.07 20.78 6.30
N THR A 309 12.07 19.94 6.61
CA THR A 309 12.30 18.57 7.08
C THR A 309 12.52 17.57 5.95
N ARG A 310 12.38 18.01 4.68
CA ARG A 310 12.45 17.17 3.48
C ARG A 310 11.43 16.02 3.47
N GLU A 311 10.32 16.20 4.17
CA GLU A 311 9.20 15.27 4.15
C GLU A 311 8.29 15.56 2.95
N TYR A 312 7.73 14.50 2.37
CA TYR A 312 6.86 14.60 1.20
C TYR A 312 5.40 14.82 1.60
N LEU A 313 4.63 15.43 0.70
CA LEU A 313 3.19 15.54 0.87
C LEU A 313 2.57 14.14 0.81
N SER A 314 2.10 13.67 1.96
CA SER A 314 1.48 12.37 2.16
C SER A 314 0.03 12.52 2.62
N VAL A 315 -0.71 11.39 2.68
CA VAL A 315 -2.07 11.40 3.26
C VAL A 315 -2.07 11.88 4.71
N PRO A 316 -1.15 11.43 5.60
CA PRO A 316 -1.05 11.98 6.95
C PRO A 316 -0.75 13.49 7.00
N ALA A 317 0.12 13.98 6.10
CA ALA A 317 0.37 15.42 6.00
C ALA A 317 -0.89 16.19 5.60
N SER A 318 -1.69 15.66 4.66
CA SER A 318 -2.97 16.26 4.24
C SER A 318 -3.99 16.31 5.39
N VAL A 319 -4.07 15.26 6.20
CA VAL A 319 -4.88 15.26 7.43
C VAL A 319 -4.37 16.31 8.42
N GLY A 320 -3.04 16.49 8.51
CA GLY A 320 -2.42 17.56 9.29
C GLY A 320 -2.87 18.95 8.87
N PHE A 321 -3.00 19.22 7.57
CA PHE A 321 -3.56 20.50 7.07
C PHE A 321 -5.01 20.70 7.49
N ILE A 322 -5.86 19.68 7.44
CA ILE A 322 -7.26 19.77 7.87
C ILE A 322 -7.33 20.10 9.37
N ALA A 323 -6.54 19.42 10.20
CA ALA A 323 -6.48 19.72 11.64
C ALA A 323 -5.97 21.15 11.92
N LEU A 324 -4.94 21.58 11.20
CA LEU A 324 -4.39 22.94 11.27
C LEU A 324 -5.47 24.00 10.93
N TRP A 325 -6.25 23.78 9.88
CA TRP A 325 -7.31 24.69 9.48
C TRP A 325 -8.38 24.84 10.57
N GLY A 326 -8.76 23.74 11.23
CA GLY A 326 -9.68 23.80 12.37
C GLY A 326 -9.18 24.70 13.50
N ILE A 327 -7.90 24.55 13.88
CA ILE A 327 -7.27 25.38 14.92
C ILE A 327 -7.16 26.84 14.47
N ALA A 328 -6.76 27.09 13.23
CA ALA A 328 -6.62 28.43 12.68
C ALA A 328 -7.94 29.20 12.64
N VAL A 329 -9.03 28.52 12.20
CA VAL A 329 -10.39 29.09 12.21
C VAL A 329 -10.83 29.41 13.65
N LEU A 330 -10.61 28.50 14.60
CA LEU A 330 -10.98 28.71 16.00
C LEU A 330 -10.31 29.97 16.57
N ASN A 331 -9.00 30.13 16.36
CA ASN A 331 -8.27 31.30 16.80
C ASN A 331 -8.79 32.61 16.13
N GLY A 332 -9.09 32.54 14.82
CA GLY A 332 -9.66 33.63 14.06
C GLY A 332 -11.04 34.05 14.58
N VAL A 333 -11.93 33.09 14.82
CA VAL A 333 -13.28 33.33 15.38
C VAL A 333 -13.21 34.00 16.74
N VAL A 334 -12.34 33.48 17.63
CA VAL A 334 -12.22 34.03 18.99
C VAL A 334 -11.72 35.48 18.97
N LEU A 335 -10.79 35.83 18.08
CA LEU A 335 -10.29 37.20 17.95
C LEU A 335 -11.32 38.12 17.33
N VAL A 336 -11.92 37.74 16.20
CA VAL A 336 -12.94 38.56 15.49
C VAL A 336 -14.17 38.81 16.37
N SER A 337 -14.65 37.79 17.10
CA SER A 337 -15.77 37.92 18.04
C SER A 337 -15.46 38.92 19.16
N CYS A 338 -14.22 38.93 19.66
CA CYS A 338 -13.80 39.87 20.68
C CYS A 338 -13.79 41.33 20.13
N ILE A 339 -13.20 41.54 18.95
CA ILE A 339 -13.13 42.84 18.30
C ILE A 339 -14.56 43.34 18.01
N ARG A 340 -15.45 42.48 17.48
CA ARG A 340 -16.84 42.81 17.18
C ARG A 340 -17.61 43.24 18.44
N ARG A 341 -17.48 42.52 19.55
CA ARG A 341 -18.09 42.90 20.81
C ARG A 341 -17.66 44.28 21.28
N LEU A 342 -16.35 44.58 21.22
CA LEU A 342 -15.82 45.92 21.58
C LEU A 342 -16.35 47.00 20.64
N ARG A 343 -16.60 46.69 19.37
CA ARG A 343 -17.28 47.60 18.41
C ARG A 343 -18.74 47.86 18.82
N GLU A 344 -19.47 46.81 19.21
CA GLU A 344 -20.85 46.89 19.68
C GLU A 344 -20.96 47.69 21.01
N GLU A 345 -19.89 47.69 21.83
CA GLU A 345 -19.75 48.50 23.04
C GLU A 345 -19.43 50.01 22.74
N GLY A 346 -19.31 50.41 21.47
CA GLY A 346 -19.12 51.78 21.03
C GLY A 346 -17.66 52.22 20.82
N MET A 347 -16.71 51.31 20.84
CA MET A 347 -15.31 51.64 20.54
C MET A 347 -15.10 51.92 19.05
N ASN A 348 -14.22 52.84 18.70
CA ASN A 348 -13.82 53.01 17.31
C ASN A 348 -13.01 51.81 16.81
N VAL A 349 -12.96 51.60 15.47
CA VAL A 349 -12.34 50.38 14.87
C VAL A 349 -10.93 50.17 15.36
N MET A 350 -10.10 51.19 15.36
CA MET A 350 -8.67 51.07 15.73
C MET A 350 -8.49 50.75 17.21
N ALA A 351 -9.29 51.34 18.10
CA ALA A 351 -9.27 51.04 19.52
C ALA A 351 -9.79 49.64 19.80
N ALA A 352 -10.88 49.21 19.17
CA ALA A 352 -11.44 47.87 19.31
C ALA A 352 -10.48 46.76 18.82
N VAL A 353 -9.81 46.99 17.69
CA VAL A 353 -8.79 46.08 17.19
C VAL A 353 -7.61 45.98 18.15
N ARG A 354 -7.08 47.13 18.61
CA ARG A 354 -5.93 47.13 19.55
C ARG A 354 -6.30 46.46 20.87
N GLU A 355 -7.41 46.80 21.46
CA GLU A 355 -7.86 46.23 22.73
C GLU A 355 -8.18 44.74 22.60
N GLY A 356 -8.87 44.34 21.51
CA GLY A 356 -9.17 42.95 21.22
C GLY A 356 -7.90 42.08 21.07
N CYS A 357 -6.88 42.62 20.41
CA CYS A 357 -5.57 41.95 20.32
C CYS A 357 -4.92 41.79 21.68
N ILE A 358 -4.93 42.84 22.53
CA ILE A 358 -4.34 42.76 23.86
C ILE A 358 -5.06 41.73 24.73
N GLN A 359 -6.41 41.74 24.74
CA GLN A 359 -7.21 40.81 25.54
C GLN A 359 -7.02 39.34 25.08
N ARG A 360 -6.85 39.10 23.77
CA ARG A 360 -6.78 37.75 23.18
C ARG A 360 -5.37 37.26 22.96
N PHE A 361 -4.36 38.10 23.10
CA PHE A 361 -2.96 37.69 22.94
C PHE A 361 -2.57 36.49 23.82
N ARG A 362 -2.85 36.60 25.12
CA ARG A 362 -2.48 35.56 26.08
C ARG A 362 -3.23 34.25 25.85
N PRO A 363 -4.56 34.21 25.67
CA PRO A 363 -5.28 32.96 25.34
C PRO A 363 -4.80 32.30 24.03
N VAL A 364 -4.61 33.07 22.95
CA VAL A 364 -4.16 32.55 21.66
C VAL A 364 -2.75 31.97 21.77
N MET A 365 -1.83 32.67 22.45
CA MET A 365 -0.48 32.16 22.67
C MET A 365 -0.47 30.90 23.54
N MET A 366 -1.34 30.81 24.55
CA MET A 366 -1.45 29.61 25.39
C MET A 366 -1.92 28.41 24.59
N THR A 367 -3.00 28.56 23.80
CA THR A 367 -3.52 27.44 22.97
C THR A 367 -2.50 26.98 21.94
N ALA A 368 -1.80 27.92 21.30
CA ALA A 368 -0.75 27.60 20.34
C ALA A 368 0.43 26.85 21.02
N THR A 369 0.89 27.34 22.16
CA THR A 369 2.03 26.72 22.89
C THR A 369 1.67 25.34 23.38
N VAL A 370 0.48 25.13 23.94
CA VAL A 370 0.02 23.80 24.39
C VAL A 370 -0.05 22.81 23.23
N ALA A 371 -0.65 23.24 22.11
CA ALA A 371 -0.73 22.40 20.92
C ALA A 371 0.67 22.05 20.33
N LEU A 372 1.56 23.04 20.27
CA LEU A 372 2.97 22.85 19.86
C LEU A 372 3.68 21.83 20.75
N LEU A 373 3.66 22.04 22.06
CA LEU A 373 4.35 21.16 23.02
C LEU A 373 3.77 19.74 22.98
N GLY A 374 2.46 19.60 22.77
CA GLY A 374 1.80 18.30 22.64
C GLY A 374 2.24 17.51 21.41
N LEU A 375 2.67 18.20 20.35
CA LEU A 375 3.08 17.58 19.08
C LEU A 375 4.59 17.39 18.94
N VAL A 376 5.40 18.10 19.75
CA VAL A 376 6.89 17.98 19.71
C VAL A 376 7.37 16.54 19.85
N PRO A 377 6.83 15.68 20.74
CA PRO A 377 7.28 14.28 20.83
C PRO A 377 7.16 13.51 19.51
N PHE A 378 6.15 13.82 18.68
CA PHE A 378 5.95 13.14 17.40
C PHE A 378 7.00 13.50 16.34
N LEU A 379 7.69 14.63 16.47
CA LEU A 379 8.81 14.94 15.57
C LEU A 379 10.00 13.99 15.75
N PHE A 380 10.17 13.49 16.97
CA PHE A 380 11.25 12.57 17.34
C PHE A 380 10.79 11.12 17.37
N ALA A 381 9.53 10.86 16.96
CA ALA A 381 9.01 9.49 16.88
C ALA A 381 9.85 8.69 15.90
N SER A 382 10.26 7.49 16.30
CA SER A 382 10.98 6.51 15.49
C SER A 382 10.31 5.15 15.61
N GLY A 383 10.44 4.31 14.59
CA GLY A 383 9.84 2.99 14.56
C GLY A 383 8.44 2.97 13.91
N PRO A 384 7.72 1.82 14.00
CA PRO A 384 6.43 1.62 13.37
C PRO A 384 5.39 2.67 13.77
N GLY A 385 4.73 3.30 12.79
CA GLY A 385 3.75 4.37 12.99
C GLY A 385 4.30 5.79 12.97
N SER A 386 5.63 5.98 13.04
CA SER A 386 6.25 7.29 12.91
C SER A 386 6.00 7.93 11.54
N GLU A 387 5.85 7.12 10.50
CA GLU A 387 5.53 7.52 9.12
C GLU A 387 4.19 8.27 9.01
N VAL A 388 3.26 8.02 9.93
CA VAL A 388 1.97 8.74 10.01
C VAL A 388 2.08 9.94 10.94
N GLN A 389 2.71 9.77 12.10
CA GLN A 389 2.74 10.77 13.16
C GLN A 389 3.64 11.96 12.79
N LYS A 390 4.82 11.70 12.24
CA LYS A 390 5.82 12.71 11.95
C LYS A 390 5.39 13.72 10.88
N PRO A 391 4.91 13.32 9.66
CA PRO A 391 4.43 14.29 8.67
C PRO A 391 3.25 15.11 9.15
N LEU A 392 2.32 14.50 9.90
CA LEU A 392 1.19 15.19 10.50
C LEU A 392 1.66 16.26 11.49
N ALA A 393 2.56 15.90 12.41
CA ALA A 393 3.07 16.83 13.40
C ALA A 393 3.85 18.00 12.76
N ILE A 394 4.67 17.73 11.74
CA ILE A 394 5.43 18.75 11.01
C ILE A 394 4.50 19.80 10.41
N VAL A 395 3.45 19.36 9.72
CA VAL A 395 2.48 20.27 9.10
C VAL A 395 1.76 21.10 10.14
N VAL A 396 1.29 20.48 11.22
CA VAL A 396 0.53 21.19 12.25
C VAL A 396 1.44 22.16 13.02
N ILE A 397 2.65 21.77 13.39
CA ILE A 397 3.62 22.63 14.09
C ILE A 397 4.02 23.82 13.21
N GLY A 398 4.46 23.58 11.97
CA GLY A 398 4.85 24.65 11.04
C GLY A 398 3.68 25.59 10.74
N GLY A 399 2.49 25.02 10.48
CA GLY A 399 1.29 25.80 10.21
C GLY A 399 0.75 26.54 11.42
N LEU A 400 0.91 25.99 12.64
CA LEU A 400 0.46 26.66 13.86
C LEU A 400 1.31 27.90 14.18
N ILE A 401 2.62 27.84 13.93
CA ILE A 401 3.52 28.99 14.06
C ILE A 401 3.07 30.10 13.10
N SER A 402 2.88 29.77 11.82
CA SER A 402 2.47 30.76 10.81
C SER A 402 1.06 31.29 11.07
N SER A 403 0.10 30.43 11.38
CA SER A 403 -1.29 30.84 11.64
C SER A 403 -1.43 31.72 12.87
N THR A 404 -0.67 31.43 13.95
CA THR A 404 -0.68 32.25 15.17
C THR A 404 -0.12 33.64 14.89
N LEU A 405 1.00 33.73 14.19
CA LEU A 405 1.60 34.99 13.80
C LEU A 405 0.66 35.81 12.90
N LEU A 406 0.04 35.15 11.93
CA LEU A 406 -0.93 35.80 11.02
C LEU A 406 -2.21 36.24 11.73
N THR A 407 -2.74 35.42 12.64
CA THR A 407 -3.93 35.78 13.42
C THR A 407 -3.68 37.00 14.30
N LEU A 408 -2.48 37.13 14.86
CA LEU A 408 -2.15 38.26 15.74
C LEU A 408 -1.73 39.54 15.00
N VAL A 409 -1.23 39.42 13.75
CA VAL A 409 -0.70 40.56 12.99
C VAL A 409 -1.57 40.90 11.78
N VAL A 410 -1.80 39.92 10.90
CA VAL A 410 -2.47 40.17 9.59
C VAL A 410 -3.97 40.31 9.74
N LEU A 411 -4.62 39.47 10.53
CA LEU A 411 -6.07 39.53 10.70
C LEU A 411 -6.52 40.89 11.31
N PRO A 412 -5.88 41.42 12.37
CA PRO A 412 -6.15 42.75 12.86
C PRO A 412 -5.93 43.87 11.84
N ALA A 413 -4.87 43.77 11.05
CA ALA A 413 -4.55 44.74 10.01
C ALA A 413 -5.62 44.79 8.90
N LEU A 414 -6.13 43.62 8.53
CA LEU A 414 -7.17 43.47 7.50
C LEU A 414 -8.57 43.79 8.04
N TYR A 415 -8.82 43.65 9.33
CA TYR A 415 -10.16 43.83 9.93
C TYR A 415 -10.81 45.15 9.53
N ARG A 416 -10.06 46.24 9.46
CA ARG A 416 -10.55 47.57 9.05
C ARG A 416 -11.23 47.56 7.69
N TRP A 417 -10.83 46.75 6.77
CA TRP A 417 -11.39 46.66 5.41
C TRP A 417 -12.65 45.79 5.35
N PHE A 418 -12.84 44.96 6.35
CA PHE A 418 -13.93 44.01 6.46
C PHE A 418 -14.99 44.40 7.50
N ASP A 419 -14.80 45.54 8.20
CA ASP A 419 -15.79 46.05 9.16
C ASP A 419 -17.05 46.52 8.44
N ASP A 420 -18.20 45.98 8.85
CA ASP A 420 -19.52 46.29 8.30
C ASP A 420 -20.25 47.43 9.08
N SER A 421 -19.63 48.02 10.11
CA SER A 421 -20.23 49.09 10.87
C SER A 421 -20.42 50.34 10.01
N PRO A 422 -21.53 51.10 10.16
CA PRO A 422 -21.71 52.36 9.43
C PRO A 422 -20.51 53.25 9.70
N LYS A 423 -19.95 53.85 8.61
CA LYS A 423 -18.90 54.83 8.73
C LYS A 423 -19.44 55.98 9.57
N GLU A 424 -18.86 56.23 10.74
CA GLU A 424 -19.07 57.48 11.45
C GLU A 424 -18.72 58.61 10.48
N GLY A 425 -19.73 59.42 10.11
CA GLY A 425 -19.60 60.63 9.32
C GLY A 425 -18.97 61.75 10.12
#